data_3b57264c6094ba27d428d31a0436c2f2
#
_entry.id   3b57264c6094ba27d428d31a0436c2f2
#
_cell.length_a   1.000
_cell.length_b   1.000
_cell.length_c   1.000
_cell.angle_alpha   90.00
_cell.angle_beta   90.00
_cell.angle_gamma   90.00
#
_symmetry.space_group_name_H-M   'P 1'
#
loop_
_entity.id
_entity.type
_entity.pdbx_description
1 polymer ?
#
loop_
_entity_poly.entity_id
_entity_poly.type
_entity_poly.pdbx_seq_one_letter_code
_entity_poly.pdbx_strand_id
1 'polypeptide(L)'
;TQYAYPIYILSGVIGWTLFSEVLNRCLNIFIENANLLKKLSFPRLTLPIIVVGSSIINFLLMILITYIVLGFLGHFPIKAIYYLPLLVFVTLALALALGLFFGIINVFIRDVGQLIAVIMQFWFWLTPVVYMLSIVPEKFHSLFLLNPMTGVIMGYQNVILYEKAPDLNLLIYPTIFAFIFI
;
A
#
# COMPACT_ATOMS: atom_id res chain seq x y z
N THR A 1 -6.04 -25.10 6.19
CA THR A 1 -7.38 -24.56 6.48
C THR A 1 -8.15 -24.42 5.18
N GLN A 2 -9.45 -24.77 5.17
CA GLN A 2 -10.33 -24.70 3.98
C GLN A 2 -10.42 -23.29 3.39
N TYR A 3 -10.09 -22.25 4.18
CA TYR A 3 -10.19 -20.83 3.83
C TYR A 3 -8.84 -20.15 3.62
N ALA A 4 -7.73 -20.89 3.43
CA ALA A 4 -6.40 -20.30 3.29
C ALA A 4 -6.28 -19.34 2.09
N TYR A 5 -6.88 -19.69 0.95
CA TYR A 5 -6.82 -18.86 -0.25
C TYR A 5 -7.65 -17.56 -0.16
N PRO A 6 -8.91 -17.55 0.31
CA PRO A 6 -9.62 -16.31 0.58
C PRO A 6 -8.89 -15.38 1.56
N ILE A 7 -8.31 -15.92 2.64
CA ILE A 7 -7.55 -15.13 3.61
C ILE A 7 -6.28 -14.54 2.98
N TYR A 8 -5.62 -15.32 2.11
CA TYR A 8 -4.45 -14.87 1.35
C TYR A 8 -4.79 -13.64 0.49
N ILE A 9 -5.85 -13.71 -0.31
CA ILE A 9 -6.31 -12.61 -1.15
C ILE A 9 -6.69 -11.41 -0.28
N LEU A 10 -7.47 -11.62 0.77
CA LEU A 10 -7.94 -10.55 1.66
C LEU A 10 -6.77 -9.78 2.27
N SER A 11 -5.75 -10.49 2.78
CA SER A 11 -4.57 -9.87 3.37
C SER A 11 -3.76 -9.04 2.35
N GLY A 12 -3.63 -9.53 1.12
CA GLY A 12 -2.96 -8.79 0.05
C GLY A 12 -3.74 -7.56 -0.40
N VAL A 13 -5.07 -7.68 -0.53
CA VAL A 13 -5.96 -6.57 -0.90
C VAL A 13 -5.92 -5.44 0.14
N ILE A 14 -5.84 -5.75 1.43
CA ILE A 14 -5.74 -4.74 2.51
C ILE A 14 -4.51 -3.86 2.31
N GLY A 15 -3.33 -4.47 2.11
CA GLY A 15 -2.09 -3.72 1.87
C GLY A 15 -2.14 -2.91 0.58
N TRP A 16 -2.68 -3.49 -0.49
CA TRP A 16 -2.84 -2.80 -1.77
C TRP A 16 -3.81 -1.63 -1.70
N THR A 17 -4.93 -1.78 -1.00
CA THR A 17 -5.94 -0.72 -0.86
C THR A 17 -5.35 0.50 -0.14
N LEU A 18 -4.61 0.30 0.96
CA LEU A 18 -3.93 1.39 1.66
C LEU A 18 -2.95 2.11 0.72
N PHE A 19 -2.12 1.36 0.01
CA PHE A 19 -1.15 1.92 -0.94
C PHE A 19 -1.82 2.74 -2.04
N SER A 20 -2.80 2.15 -2.72
CA SER A 20 -3.48 2.78 -3.86
C SER A 20 -4.32 3.98 -3.44
N GLU A 21 -4.99 3.94 -2.27
CA GLU A 21 -5.74 5.07 -1.74
C GLU A 21 -4.83 6.27 -1.49
N VAL A 22 -3.74 6.08 -0.74
CA VAL A 22 -2.82 7.17 -0.39
C VAL A 22 -2.15 7.73 -1.64
N LEU A 23 -1.67 6.86 -2.55
CA LEU A 23 -1.03 7.28 -3.79
C LEU A 23 -1.98 8.14 -4.65
N ASN A 24 -3.21 7.65 -4.90
CA ASN A 24 -4.17 8.37 -5.74
C ASN A 24 -4.61 9.70 -5.11
N ARG A 25 -4.77 9.77 -3.80
CA ARG A 25 -5.11 11.02 -3.09
C ARG A 25 -3.97 12.02 -3.14
N CYS A 26 -2.71 11.57 -2.97
CA CYS A 26 -1.53 12.43 -3.09
C CYS A 26 -1.30 12.89 -4.53
N LEU A 27 -1.59 12.05 -5.53
CA LEU A 27 -1.49 12.38 -6.95
C LEU A 27 -2.34 13.60 -7.34
N ASN A 28 -3.53 13.75 -6.74
CA ASN A 28 -4.46 14.84 -7.06
C ASN A 28 -4.45 15.97 -6.02
N ILE A 29 -3.70 15.83 -4.94
CA ILE A 29 -3.75 16.71 -3.77
C ILE A 29 -3.54 18.20 -4.09
N PHE A 30 -2.60 18.50 -4.99
CA PHE A 30 -2.26 19.88 -5.35
C PHE A 30 -3.31 20.51 -6.26
N ILE A 31 -3.92 19.71 -7.15
CA ILE A 31 -4.94 20.17 -8.09
C ILE A 31 -6.25 20.44 -7.33
N GLU A 32 -6.68 19.49 -6.50
CA GLU A 32 -7.93 19.60 -5.73
C GLU A 32 -7.89 20.75 -4.71
N ASN A 33 -6.72 21.03 -4.14
CA ASN A 33 -6.54 22.05 -3.11
C ASN A 33 -5.86 23.33 -3.63
N ALA A 34 -5.88 23.58 -4.93
CA ALA A 34 -5.21 24.73 -5.56
C ALA A 34 -5.66 26.08 -4.95
N ASN A 35 -6.94 26.21 -4.58
CA ASN A 35 -7.48 27.43 -3.95
C ASN A 35 -6.97 27.66 -2.53
N LEU A 36 -6.72 26.59 -1.77
CA LEU A 36 -6.10 26.67 -0.44
C LEU A 36 -4.62 27.03 -0.52
N LEU A 37 -3.91 26.46 -1.48
CA LEU A 37 -2.48 26.70 -1.70
C LEU A 37 -2.15 28.12 -2.15
N LYS A 38 -3.10 28.83 -2.76
CA LYS A 38 -2.96 30.24 -3.15
C LYS A 38 -3.05 31.21 -1.97
N LYS A 39 -3.53 30.78 -0.81
CA LYS A 39 -3.57 31.60 0.40
C LYS A 39 -2.18 31.66 1.04
N LEU A 40 -1.68 32.85 1.29
CA LEU A 40 -0.29 33.13 1.73
C LEU A 40 0.11 32.45 3.05
N SER A 41 -0.83 32.07 3.92
CA SER A 41 -0.57 31.51 5.25
C SER A 41 -0.84 30.00 5.37
N PHE A 42 -1.10 29.30 4.25
CA PHE A 42 -1.45 27.86 4.35
C PHE A 42 -0.19 26.97 4.35
N PRO A 43 0.05 26.19 5.43
CA PRO A 43 1.18 25.31 5.49
C PRO A 43 0.99 24.09 4.55
N ARG A 44 1.84 23.98 3.53
CA ARG A 44 1.71 22.98 2.46
C ARG A 44 1.77 21.54 2.95
N LEU A 45 2.50 21.29 4.05
CA LEU A 45 2.63 19.96 4.65
C LEU A 45 1.34 19.46 5.30
N THR A 46 0.37 20.33 5.59
CA THR A 46 -0.91 19.92 6.18
C THR A 46 -1.70 18.99 5.27
N LEU A 47 -1.60 19.17 3.94
CA LEU A 47 -2.35 18.35 2.98
C LEU A 47 -1.93 16.87 3.02
N PRO A 48 -0.65 16.49 2.91
CA PRO A 48 -0.22 15.10 3.05
C PRO A 48 -0.59 14.51 4.42
N ILE A 49 -0.49 15.29 5.51
CA ILE A 49 -0.84 14.83 6.85
C ILE A 49 -2.34 14.47 6.95
N ILE A 50 -3.22 15.28 6.35
CA ILE A 50 -4.66 14.98 6.31
C ILE A 50 -4.92 13.70 5.52
N VAL A 51 -4.26 13.51 4.38
CA VAL A 51 -4.40 12.28 3.58
C VAL A 51 -3.97 11.07 4.41
N VAL A 52 -2.80 11.10 5.03
CA VAL A 52 -2.30 10.00 5.87
C VAL A 52 -3.27 9.72 7.03
N GLY A 53 -3.68 10.75 7.77
CA GLY A 53 -4.58 10.57 8.91
C GLY A 53 -5.91 9.91 8.54
N SER A 54 -6.55 10.39 7.46
CA SER A 54 -7.82 9.80 7.00
C SER A 54 -7.65 8.40 6.42
N SER A 55 -6.56 8.11 5.70
CA SER A 55 -6.30 6.78 5.16
C SER A 55 -5.95 5.76 6.26
N ILE A 56 -5.28 6.19 7.34
CA ILE A 56 -5.07 5.34 8.52
C ILE A 56 -6.42 4.97 9.17
N ILE A 57 -7.34 5.93 9.31
CA ILE A 57 -8.68 5.63 9.87
C ILE A 57 -9.41 4.62 9.00
N ASN A 58 -9.43 4.80 7.68
CA ASN A 58 -10.03 3.85 6.74
C ASN A 58 -9.39 2.47 6.83
N PHE A 59 -8.06 2.42 6.91
CA PHE A 59 -7.32 1.18 7.08
C PHE A 59 -7.66 0.46 8.38
N LEU A 60 -7.76 1.19 9.51
CA LEU A 60 -8.14 0.62 10.80
C LEU A 60 -9.56 0.03 10.77
N LEU A 61 -10.50 0.71 10.14
CA LEU A 61 -11.86 0.18 9.94
C LEU A 61 -11.84 -1.09 9.07
N MET A 62 -11.06 -1.09 8.00
CA MET A 62 -10.92 -2.26 7.12
C MET A 62 -10.28 -3.45 7.85
N ILE A 63 -9.23 -3.22 8.63
CA ILE A 63 -8.60 -4.24 9.49
C ILE A 63 -9.59 -4.77 10.52
N LEU A 64 -10.34 -3.89 11.20
CA LEU A 64 -11.33 -4.29 12.20
C LEU A 64 -12.38 -5.24 11.59
N ILE A 65 -12.96 -4.85 10.44
CA ILE A 65 -13.94 -5.68 9.73
C ILE A 65 -13.31 -7.02 9.33
N THR A 66 -12.08 -7.00 8.82
CA THR A 66 -11.36 -8.22 8.44
C THR A 66 -11.16 -9.16 9.62
N TYR A 67 -10.72 -8.66 10.78
CA TYR A 67 -10.54 -9.48 11.97
C TYR A 67 -11.86 -10.04 12.51
N ILE A 68 -12.96 -9.29 12.40
CA ILE A 68 -14.31 -9.80 12.73
C ILE A 68 -14.65 -10.98 11.81
N VAL A 69 -14.48 -10.84 10.51
CA VAL A 69 -14.75 -11.91 9.53
C VAL A 69 -13.86 -13.12 9.77
N LEU A 70 -12.56 -12.92 10.01
CA LEU A 70 -11.62 -14.01 10.31
C LEU A 70 -11.99 -14.73 11.61
N GLY A 71 -12.46 -13.99 12.63
CA GLY A 71 -12.96 -14.56 13.87
C GLY A 71 -14.14 -15.51 13.66
N PHE A 72 -15.10 -15.16 12.80
CA PHE A 72 -16.21 -16.06 12.41
C PHE A 72 -15.73 -17.30 11.66
N LEU A 73 -14.62 -17.21 10.91
CA LEU A 73 -14.01 -18.35 10.22
C LEU A 73 -13.11 -19.21 11.12
N GLY A 74 -13.00 -18.88 12.42
CA GLY A 74 -12.16 -19.60 13.38
C GLY A 74 -10.66 -19.35 13.20
N HIS A 75 -10.27 -18.30 12.46
CA HIS A 75 -8.88 -17.89 12.28
C HIS A 75 -8.67 -16.50 12.91
N PHE A 76 -7.96 -16.46 14.03
CA PHE A 76 -7.70 -15.21 14.76
C PHE A 76 -6.19 -14.92 14.83
N PRO A 77 -5.61 -14.21 13.84
CA PRO A 77 -4.17 -14.01 13.71
C PRO A 77 -3.67 -12.94 14.69
N ILE A 78 -3.56 -13.29 15.99
CA ILE A 78 -3.11 -12.37 17.04
C ILE A 78 -1.58 -12.32 17.15
N LYS A 79 -0.90 -13.46 16.90
CA LYS A 79 0.53 -13.62 17.21
C LYS A 79 1.45 -12.64 16.49
N ALA A 80 1.09 -12.23 15.29
CA ALA A 80 1.93 -11.35 14.47
C ALA A 80 1.35 -9.93 14.27
N ILE A 81 0.24 -9.60 14.94
CA ILE A 81 -0.46 -8.32 14.78
C ILE A 81 0.44 -7.10 15.07
N TYR A 82 1.42 -7.25 15.96
CA TYR A 82 2.35 -6.18 16.33
C TYR A 82 3.30 -5.75 15.20
N TYR A 83 3.38 -6.52 14.11
CA TYR A 83 4.12 -6.13 12.90
C TYR A 83 3.30 -5.26 11.94
N LEU A 84 1.96 -5.17 12.12
CA LEU A 84 1.11 -4.33 11.25
C LEU A 84 1.53 -2.85 11.22
N PRO A 85 1.85 -2.20 12.36
CA PRO A 85 2.31 -0.81 12.33
C PRO A 85 3.56 -0.58 11.46
N LEU A 86 4.50 -1.53 11.47
CA LEU A 86 5.69 -1.48 10.61
C LEU A 86 5.30 -1.55 9.12
N LEU A 87 4.43 -2.50 8.76
CA LEU A 87 3.97 -2.66 7.38
C LEU A 87 3.19 -1.43 6.90
N VAL A 88 2.32 -0.89 7.76
CA VAL A 88 1.59 0.36 7.48
C VAL A 88 2.55 1.51 7.24
N PHE A 89 3.58 1.66 8.08
CA PHE A 89 4.57 2.72 7.92
C PHE A 89 5.31 2.62 6.58
N VAL A 90 5.80 1.43 6.21
CA VAL A 90 6.48 1.21 4.92
C VAL A 90 5.54 1.48 3.75
N THR A 91 4.28 1.01 3.83
CA THR A 91 3.27 1.25 2.80
C THR A 91 2.99 2.73 2.62
N LEU A 92 2.79 3.47 3.72
CA LEU A 92 2.53 4.91 3.70
C LEU A 92 3.73 5.69 3.15
N ALA A 93 4.95 5.35 3.57
CA ALA A 93 6.16 5.99 3.08
C ALA A 93 6.29 5.84 1.55
N LEU A 94 6.09 4.62 1.04
CA LEU A 94 6.15 4.35 -0.40
C LEU A 94 5.03 5.06 -1.17
N ALA A 95 3.80 5.02 -0.65
CA ALA A 95 2.65 5.66 -1.29
C ALA A 95 2.76 7.19 -1.31
N LEU A 96 3.24 7.80 -0.20
CA LEU A 96 3.48 9.23 -0.12
C LEU A 96 4.59 9.67 -1.08
N ALA A 97 5.72 8.97 -1.08
CA ALA A 97 6.86 9.28 -1.93
C ALA A 97 6.45 9.32 -3.41
N LEU A 98 5.84 8.25 -3.90
CA LEU A 98 5.37 8.17 -5.28
C LEU A 98 4.20 9.11 -5.56
N GLY A 99 3.22 9.17 -4.66
CA GLY A 99 2.03 9.99 -4.82
C GLY A 99 2.35 11.49 -4.89
N LEU A 100 3.25 11.98 -4.03
CA LEU A 100 3.67 13.38 -4.05
C LEU A 100 4.56 13.67 -5.26
N PHE A 101 5.51 12.79 -5.58
CA PHE A 101 6.37 12.94 -6.76
C PHE A 101 5.54 13.06 -8.04
N PHE A 102 4.64 12.11 -8.31
CA PHE A 102 3.76 12.19 -9.47
C PHE A 102 2.69 13.27 -9.33
N GLY A 103 2.28 13.63 -8.12
CA GLY A 103 1.37 14.73 -7.85
C GLY A 103 1.94 16.09 -8.29
N ILE A 104 3.23 16.31 -8.05
CA ILE A 104 3.91 17.52 -8.53
C ILE A 104 3.92 17.55 -10.06
N ILE A 105 4.28 16.43 -10.71
CA ILE A 105 4.29 16.33 -12.18
C ILE A 105 2.88 16.55 -12.75
N ASN A 106 1.85 16.02 -12.08
CA ASN A 106 0.44 16.11 -12.47
C ASN A 106 -0.08 17.57 -12.50
N VAL A 107 0.51 18.47 -11.70
CA VAL A 107 0.20 19.92 -11.76
C VAL A 107 0.61 20.53 -13.10
N PHE A 108 1.74 20.08 -13.66
CA PHE A 108 2.24 20.60 -14.94
C PHE A 108 1.65 19.87 -16.14
N ILE A 109 1.44 18.55 -16.02
CA ILE A 109 0.96 17.67 -17.08
C ILE A 109 -0.22 16.86 -16.53
N ARG A 110 -1.45 17.34 -16.77
CA ARG A 110 -2.69 16.74 -16.22
C ARG A 110 -2.96 15.30 -16.66
N ASP A 111 -2.39 14.89 -17.78
CA ASP A 111 -2.53 13.53 -18.31
C ASP A 111 -1.79 12.48 -17.44
N VAL A 112 -0.83 12.93 -16.63
CA VAL A 112 -0.10 12.06 -15.69
C VAL A 112 -1.05 11.40 -14.69
N GLY A 113 -2.08 12.11 -14.23
CA GLY A 113 -3.08 11.53 -13.32
C GLY A 113 -3.79 10.32 -13.92
N GLN A 114 -4.22 10.42 -15.19
CA GLN A 114 -4.87 9.31 -15.89
C GLN A 114 -3.89 8.18 -16.20
N LEU A 115 -2.67 8.51 -16.61
CA LEU A 115 -1.62 7.55 -16.91
C LEU A 115 -1.25 6.71 -15.67
N ILE A 116 -1.07 7.35 -14.51
CA ILE A 116 -0.80 6.64 -13.25
C ILE A 116 -1.97 5.75 -12.83
N ALA A 117 -3.22 6.19 -13.02
CA ALA A 117 -4.39 5.36 -12.73
C ALA A 117 -4.38 4.06 -13.57
N VAL A 118 -4.03 4.13 -14.85
CA VAL A 118 -3.88 2.96 -15.73
C VAL A 118 -2.69 2.09 -15.28
N ILE A 119 -1.53 2.70 -14.98
CA ILE A 119 -0.36 1.98 -14.48
C ILE A 119 -0.70 1.21 -13.20
N MET A 120 -1.46 1.81 -12.27
CA MET A 120 -1.86 1.17 -11.01
C MET A 120 -2.71 -0.08 -11.23
N GLN A 121 -3.55 -0.13 -12.27
CA GLN A 121 -4.31 -1.33 -12.62
C GLN A 121 -3.40 -2.48 -13.06
N PHE A 122 -2.42 -2.19 -13.93
CA PHE A 122 -1.43 -3.19 -14.34
C PHE A 122 -0.51 -3.59 -13.18
N TRP A 123 -0.11 -2.63 -12.35
CA TRP A 123 0.76 -2.88 -11.20
C TRP A 123 0.10 -3.81 -10.17
N PHE A 124 -1.22 -3.70 -9.97
CA PHE A 124 -1.97 -4.65 -9.15
C PHE A 124 -1.76 -6.10 -9.62
N TRP A 125 -1.87 -6.34 -10.93
CA TRP A 125 -1.68 -7.69 -11.50
C TRP A 125 -0.22 -8.15 -11.51
N LEU A 126 0.73 -7.22 -11.54
CA LEU A 126 2.17 -7.52 -11.42
C LEU A 126 2.61 -7.71 -9.97
N THR A 127 1.72 -7.50 -9.00
CA THR A 127 2.00 -7.73 -7.58
C THR A 127 1.26 -9.01 -7.15
N PRO A 128 1.86 -9.92 -6.36
CA PRO A 128 1.24 -11.19 -5.96
C PRO A 128 0.15 -10.97 -4.89
N VAL A 129 -0.90 -10.19 -5.24
CA VAL A 129 -2.05 -9.90 -4.39
C VAL A 129 -3.05 -11.05 -4.43
N VAL A 130 -3.40 -11.49 -5.66
CA VAL A 130 -4.45 -12.50 -5.91
C VAL A 130 -3.90 -13.88 -6.24
N TYR A 131 -2.60 -14.04 -6.45
CA TYR A 131 -1.95 -15.30 -6.76
C TYR A 131 -0.71 -15.51 -5.92
N MET A 132 -0.37 -16.76 -5.66
CA MET A 132 0.84 -17.12 -4.91
C MET A 132 2.06 -17.02 -5.83
N LEU A 133 3.16 -16.44 -5.31
CA LEU A 133 4.42 -16.35 -6.06
C LEU A 133 4.96 -17.76 -6.46
N SER A 134 4.61 -18.80 -5.69
CA SER A 134 4.97 -20.18 -5.97
C SER A 134 4.41 -20.76 -7.29
N ILE A 135 3.35 -20.14 -7.85
CA ILE A 135 2.76 -20.54 -9.12
C ILE A 135 3.59 -19.98 -10.30
N VAL A 136 4.32 -18.89 -10.06
CA VAL A 136 5.16 -18.25 -11.07
C VAL A 136 6.44 -19.05 -11.27
N PRO A 137 6.89 -19.31 -12.53
CA PRO A 137 8.17 -19.99 -12.78
C PRO A 137 9.34 -19.26 -12.12
N GLU A 138 10.28 -20.00 -11.51
CA GLU A 138 11.40 -19.46 -10.72
C GLU A 138 12.21 -18.39 -11.45
N LYS A 139 12.38 -18.55 -12.78
CA LYS A 139 13.10 -17.58 -13.62
C LYS A 139 12.52 -16.16 -13.59
N PHE A 140 11.26 -15.99 -13.21
CA PHE A 140 10.61 -14.70 -13.11
C PHE A 140 10.52 -14.15 -11.68
N HIS A 141 10.87 -14.95 -10.65
CA HIS A 141 10.79 -14.52 -9.26
C HIS A 141 11.62 -13.25 -8.99
N SER A 142 12.82 -13.13 -9.58
CA SER A 142 13.65 -11.94 -9.44
C SER A 142 12.97 -10.68 -9.99
N LEU A 143 12.22 -10.80 -11.08
CA LEU A 143 11.47 -9.68 -11.66
C LEU A 143 10.35 -9.20 -10.73
N PHE A 144 9.63 -10.15 -10.10
CA PHE A 144 8.59 -9.81 -9.11
C PHE A 144 9.17 -9.19 -7.84
N LEU A 145 10.36 -9.60 -7.43
CA LEU A 145 11.04 -9.03 -6.26
C LEU A 145 11.60 -7.62 -6.53
N LEU A 146 11.81 -7.23 -7.79
CA LEU A 146 12.12 -5.83 -8.16
C LEU A 146 10.91 -4.88 -7.97
N ASN A 147 9.70 -5.42 -7.85
CA ASN A 147 8.54 -4.61 -7.54
C ASN A 147 8.52 -4.30 -6.03
N PRO A 148 8.60 -3.00 -5.63
CA PRO A 148 8.66 -2.63 -4.22
C PRO A 148 7.41 -3.04 -3.43
N MET A 149 6.25 -3.16 -4.09
CA MET A 149 5.03 -3.60 -3.43
C MET A 149 4.99 -5.10 -3.14
N THR A 150 5.77 -5.93 -3.82
CA THR A 150 5.79 -7.39 -3.59
C THR A 150 6.18 -7.72 -2.16
N GLY A 151 7.28 -7.15 -1.64
CA GLY A 151 7.73 -7.38 -0.28
C GLY A 151 6.72 -6.92 0.78
N VAL A 152 6.07 -5.79 0.53
CA VAL A 152 5.03 -5.24 1.42
C VAL A 152 3.82 -6.16 1.47
N ILE A 153 3.29 -6.58 0.31
CA ILE A 153 2.11 -7.46 0.23
C ILE A 153 2.39 -8.82 0.86
N MET A 154 3.54 -9.42 0.58
CA MET A 154 3.96 -10.66 1.24
C MET A 154 4.08 -10.48 2.76
N GLY A 155 4.49 -9.32 3.24
CA GLY A 155 4.49 -8.97 4.65
C GLY A 155 3.08 -9.04 5.27
N TYR A 156 2.07 -8.44 4.66
CA TYR A 156 0.68 -8.52 5.11
C TYR A 156 0.16 -9.97 5.09
N GLN A 157 0.49 -10.73 4.05
CA GLN A 157 0.11 -12.14 3.94
C GLN A 157 0.77 -12.99 5.04
N ASN A 158 2.04 -12.75 5.35
CA ASN A 158 2.75 -13.45 6.42
C ASN A 158 2.13 -13.15 7.79
N VAL A 159 1.78 -11.89 8.06
CA VAL A 159 1.21 -11.48 9.34
C VAL A 159 -0.22 -12.01 9.52
N ILE A 160 -1.08 -11.86 8.51
CA ILE A 160 -2.51 -12.14 8.64
C ILE A 160 -2.84 -13.63 8.40
N LEU A 161 -2.21 -14.28 7.41
CA LEU A 161 -2.50 -15.68 7.09
C LEU A 161 -1.61 -16.67 7.87
N TYR A 162 -0.29 -16.41 7.86
CA TYR A 162 0.68 -17.38 8.41
C TYR A 162 1.04 -17.11 9.88
N GLU A 163 0.60 -16.00 10.46
CA GLU A 163 0.92 -15.54 11.82
C GLU A 163 2.45 -15.51 12.08
N LYS A 164 3.22 -15.13 11.06
CA LYS A 164 4.68 -15.06 11.07
C LYS A 164 5.17 -13.63 10.94
N ALA A 165 6.40 -13.39 11.41
CA ALA A 165 7.08 -12.13 11.14
C ALA A 165 7.22 -11.90 9.62
N PRO A 166 7.06 -10.64 9.15
CA PRO A 166 7.40 -10.30 7.78
C PRO A 166 8.89 -10.50 7.54
N ASP A 167 9.28 -10.83 6.32
CA ASP A 167 10.69 -10.87 5.95
C ASP A 167 11.24 -9.45 5.85
N LEU A 168 12.03 -9.05 6.84
CA LEU A 168 12.58 -7.70 6.93
C LEU A 168 13.48 -7.36 5.74
N ASN A 169 14.18 -8.35 5.17
CA ASN A 169 15.03 -8.13 4.00
C ASN A 169 14.22 -7.66 2.78
N LEU A 170 12.99 -8.18 2.63
CA LEU A 170 12.09 -7.76 1.54
C LEU A 170 11.50 -6.36 1.78
N LEU A 171 11.49 -5.86 3.02
CA LEU A 171 11.00 -4.52 3.36
C LEU A 171 12.08 -3.44 3.21
N ILE A 172 13.36 -3.80 3.18
CA ILE A 172 14.46 -2.84 2.97
C ILE A 172 14.32 -2.16 1.60
N TYR A 173 14.05 -2.94 0.56
CA TYR A 173 13.95 -2.43 -0.81
C TYR A 173 12.84 -1.36 -0.98
N PRO A 174 11.57 -1.60 -0.61
CA PRO A 174 10.52 -0.57 -0.70
C PRO A 174 10.82 0.64 0.19
N THR A 175 11.49 0.46 1.32
CA THR A 175 11.87 1.58 2.20
C THR A 175 12.92 2.46 1.54
N ILE A 176 13.99 1.88 1.00
CA ILE A 176 15.02 2.62 0.25
C ILE A 176 14.39 3.31 -0.96
N PHE A 177 13.54 2.61 -1.69
CA PHE A 177 12.84 3.16 -2.85
C PHE A 177 11.98 4.38 -2.47
N ALA A 178 11.27 4.33 -1.35
CA ALA A 178 10.52 5.48 -0.83
C ALA A 178 11.42 6.68 -0.54
N PHE A 179 12.59 6.46 0.08
CA PHE A 179 13.55 7.54 0.38
C PHE A 179 14.14 8.22 -0.86
N ILE A 180 14.21 7.54 -1.99
CA ILE A 180 14.72 8.13 -3.25
C ILE A 180 13.73 9.13 -3.83
N PHE A 181 12.42 8.95 -3.59
CA PHE A 181 11.36 9.77 -4.18
C PHE A 181 10.78 10.84 -3.23
N ILE A 182 11.24 10.89 -1.97
CA ILE A 182 10.92 11.96 -1.01
C ILE A 182 11.90 13.12 -1.16
#